data_b6bc66ddf7d751907d19dd0ca74bdd61
#
_entry.id   b6bc66ddf7d751907d19dd0ca74bdd61
#
_cell.length_a   1.000
_cell.length_b   1.000
_cell.length_c   1.000
_cell.angle_alpha   90.00
_cell.angle_beta   90.00
_cell.angle_gamma   90.00
#
_symmetry.space_group_name_H-M   'P 1'
#
loop_
_entity.id
_entity.type
_entity.pdbx_description
1 polymer ?
#
loop_
_entity_poly.entity_id
_entity_poly.type
_entity_poly.pdbx_seq_one_letter_code
_entity_poly.pdbx_strand_id
1 'polypeptide(L)'
;MFKQTAVTVALILALIVGGGICKTQAQQADVDKAPKTEKPLNAYRLDFSVNELEDGKKINTRQYSMNLNSDGSNELKIGTRVPVESKQGEFQNIDVGTSIWSKVEERNGAIDLSIRAEISNFANPEQTPGHDMLPLLRQLKISAGTLAVVGKPMVVGSVDDPNSKRQFQLEVIVTKLK
;
A
#
# COMPACT_ATOMS: atom_id res chain seq x y z
N MET A 1 -38.21 38.57 24.53
CA MET A 1 -37.51 39.25 25.65
C MET A 1 -36.07 39.47 25.17
N PHE A 2 -35.84 40.54 24.65
CA PHE A 2 -35.00 41.73 24.84
C PHE A 2 -33.84 41.53 25.84
N LYS A 3 -32.60 41.70 25.37
CA LYS A 3 -31.77 42.86 25.70
C LYS A 3 -30.52 42.91 24.84
N GLN A 4 -30.49 43.95 24.02
CA GLN A 4 -29.28 44.60 23.46
C GLN A 4 -28.53 45.30 24.58
N THR A 5 -27.20 45.39 24.47
CA THR A 5 -26.45 46.56 24.94
C THR A 5 -25.31 46.84 23.99
N ALA A 6 -25.42 47.98 23.37
CA ALA A 6 -24.43 48.71 22.61
C ALA A 6 -23.52 49.53 23.54
N VAL A 7 -22.61 50.29 22.93
CA VAL A 7 -21.76 51.41 23.48
C VAL A 7 -20.31 51.00 23.66
N THR A 8 -19.27 51.66 23.15
CA THR A 8 -19.04 53.05 22.74
C THR A 8 -17.74 53.18 21.99
N VAL A 9 -17.73 54.08 21.00
CA VAL A 9 -16.59 54.65 20.26
C VAL A 9 -15.74 55.49 21.21
N ALA A 10 -14.41 55.38 21.09
CA ALA A 10 -13.49 56.44 21.50
C ALA A 10 -12.33 56.56 20.47
N LEU A 11 -12.45 57.62 19.71
CA LEU A 11 -11.48 58.16 18.76
C LEU A 11 -10.47 58.98 19.55
N ILE A 12 -9.17 58.62 19.54
CA ILE A 12 -8.11 59.53 19.99
C ILE A 12 -7.08 59.62 18.86
N LEU A 13 -7.07 60.77 18.23
CA LEU A 13 -6.12 61.28 17.27
C LEU A 13 -4.94 61.87 18.05
N ALA A 14 -3.73 61.35 17.93
CA ALA A 14 -2.52 62.05 18.33
C ALA A 14 -1.45 61.92 17.26
N LEU A 15 -1.29 63.01 16.51
CA LEU A 15 -0.11 63.28 15.69
C LEU A 15 1.09 63.51 16.59
N ILE A 16 2.18 62.77 16.37
CA ILE A 16 3.53 63.22 16.78
C ILE A 16 4.48 62.94 15.61
N VAL A 17 5.07 64.01 15.17
CA VAL A 17 6.09 64.16 14.14
C VAL A 17 7.43 63.70 14.70
N GLY A 18 8.22 63.02 13.88
CA GLY A 18 9.67 63.12 13.91
C GLY A 18 10.43 61.99 14.53
N GLY A 19 11.30 61.36 13.78
CA GLY A 19 12.39 60.56 14.25
C GLY A 19 12.65 59.33 13.35
N GLY A 20 13.49 59.53 12.34
CA GLY A 20 14.00 58.42 11.55
C GLY A 20 14.81 57.47 12.40
N ILE A 21 14.32 56.27 12.56
CA ILE A 21 15.09 55.14 13.12
C ILE A 21 15.27 54.16 11.95
N CYS A 22 16.51 54.11 11.45
CA CYS A 22 16.95 53.01 10.60
C CYS A 22 16.66 51.67 11.32
N LYS A 23 15.65 50.96 10.87
CA LYS A 23 15.47 49.55 11.20
C LYS A 23 16.54 48.76 10.49
N THR A 24 17.63 48.48 11.15
CA THR A 24 18.53 47.39 10.79
C THR A 24 17.70 46.14 10.78
N GLN A 25 17.37 45.60 9.60
CA GLN A 25 16.91 44.24 9.46
C GLN A 25 18.06 43.35 9.92
N ALA A 26 17.93 42.80 11.14
CA ALA A 26 18.71 41.65 11.53
C ALA A 26 18.30 40.53 10.56
N GLN A 27 19.19 40.22 9.59
CA GLN A 27 19.18 38.98 8.86
C GLN A 27 19.17 37.88 9.93
N GLN A 28 18.01 37.21 10.07
CA GLN A 28 17.96 35.94 10.72
C GLN A 28 18.92 35.04 9.93
N ALA A 29 20.06 34.77 10.55
CA ALA A 29 20.98 33.76 10.08
C ALA A 29 20.14 32.47 9.89
N ASP A 30 20.08 31.97 8.66
CA ASP A 30 19.68 30.63 8.37
C ASP A 30 20.43 29.71 9.33
N VAL A 31 19.68 29.14 10.27
CA VAL A 31 20.21 28.11 11.13
C VAL A 31 20.56 26.97 10.19
N ASP A 32 21.86 26.78 9.98
CA ASP A 32 22.46 25.65 9.27
C ASP A 32 21.66 24.39 9.64
N LYS A 33 20.78 23.97 8.74
CA LYS A 33 20.28 22.59 8.76
C LYS A 33 21.50 21.73 8.53
N ALA A 34 22.02 21.16 9.63
CA ALA A 34 23.03 20.13 9.57
C ALA A 34 22.68 19.18 8.40
N PRO A 35 23.62 18.85 7.49
CA PRO A 35 23.34 18.00 6.38
C PRO A 35 22.74 16.70 6.92
N LYS A 36 21.48 16.41 6.55
CA LYS A 36 20.90 15.09 6.80
C LYS A 36 21.85 14.10 6.15
N THR A 37 22.59 13.36 6.96
CA THR A 37 23.39 12.23 6.48
C THR A 37 22.43 11.30 5.79
N GLU A 38 22.40 11.34 4.46
CA GLU A 38 21.56 10.45 3.67
C GLU A 38 22.05 9.03 3.93
N LYS A 39 21.19 8.24 4.56
CA LYS A 39 21.43 6.82 4.79
C LYS A 39 21.61 6.16 3.43
N PRO A 40 22.69 5.39 3.22
CA PRO A 40 22.90 4.72 1.93
C PRO A 40 21.70 3.81 1.63
N LEU A 41 21.08 4.00 0.47
CA LEU A 41 19.97 3.19 0.02
C LEU A 41 20.50 1.81 -0.39
N ASN A 42 20.06 0.77 0.30
CA ASN A 42 20.29 -0.60 -0.10
C ASN A 42 19.18 -1.04 -1.05
N ALA A 43 19.52 -1.85 -2.05
CA ALA A 43 18.55 -2.44 -2.97
C ALA A 43 18.24 -3.89 -2.55
N TYR A 44 16.99 -4.27 -2.67
CA TYR A 44 16.47 -5.59 -2.32
C TYR A 44 15.69 -6.17 -3.49
N ARG A 45 15.81 -7.47 -3.68
CA ARG A 45 14.93 -8.27 -4.52
C ARG A 45 14.00 -9.08 -3.62
N LEU A 46 12.72 -9.03 -3.91
CA LEU A 46 11.70 -9.85 -3.29
C LEU A 46 11.22 -10.89 -4.29
N ASP A 47 11.38 -12.15 -3.94
CA ASP A 47 10.88 -13.29 -4.71
C ASP A 47 9.68 -13.88 -3.97
N PHE A 48 8.49 -13.75 -4.56
CA PHE A 48 7.23 -14.25 -4.01
C PHE A 48 6.84 -15.56 -4.65
N SER A 49 6.30 -16.46 -3.83
CA SER A 49 5.66 -17.69 -4.28
C SER A 49 4.24 -17.74 -3.74
N VAL A 50 3.27 -17.71 -4.63
CA VAL A 50 1.87 -17.97 -4.31
C VAL A 50 1.62 -19.45 -4.53
N ASN A 51 1.51 -20.19 -3.43
CA ASN A 51 1.32 -21.64 -3.42
C ASN A 51 -0.16 -21.95 -3.21
N GLU A 52 -0.69 -22.86 -3.99
CA GLU A 52 -2.00 -23.49 -3.79
C GLU A 52 -1.75 -24.90 -3.26
N LEU A 53 -2.32 -25.20 -2.10
CA LEU A 53 -2.18 -26.49 -1.44
C LEU A 53 -3.54 -27.18 -1.39
N GLU A 54 -3.54 -28.50 -1.51
CA GLU A 54 -4.68 -29.37 -1.27
C GLU A 54 -4.22 -30.53 -0.37
N ASP A 55 -4.91 -30.72 0.73
CA ASP A 55 -4.52 -31.70 1.78
C ASP A 55 -3.03 -31.54 2.20
N GLY A 56 -2.56 -30.28 2.32
CA GLY A 56 -1.19 -29.95 2.70
C GLY A 56 -0.13 -30.16 1.61
N LYS A 57 -0.50 -30.59 0.41
CA LYS A 57 0.42 -30.77 -0.72
C LYS A 57 0.31 -29.58 -1.67
N LYS A 58 1.46 -29.03 -2.10
CA LYS A 58 1.48 -27.98 -3.14
C LYS A 58 1.03 -28.58 -4.47
N ILE A 59 -0.09 -28.09 -5.01
CA ILE A 59 -0.65 -28.51 -6.29
C ILE A 59 -0.36 -27.50 -7.40
N ASN A 60 -0.13 -26.22 -7.03
CA ASN A 60 0.23 -25.16 -7.94
C ASN A 60 1.12 -24.13 -7.26
N THR A 61 2.02 -23.49 -8.03
CA THR A 61 2.88 -22.40 -7.55
C THR A 61 3.03 -21.35 -8.64
N ARG A 62 2.78 -20.10 -8.30
CA ARG A 62 3.07 -18.95 -9.16
C ARG A 62 4.16 -18.12 -8.53
N GLN A 63 5.15 -17.73 -9.32
CA GLN A 63 6.30 -16.97 -8.85
C GLN A 63 6.29 -15.56 -9.42
N TYR A 64 6.65 -14.59 -8.58
CA TYR A 64 6.75 -13.19 -8.93
C TYR A 64 8.02 -12.60 -8.31
N SER A 65 8.64 -11.66 -8.99
CA SER A 65 9.84 -10.98 -8.47
C SER A 65 9.73 -9.49 -8.67
N MET A 66 10.16 -8.71 -7.67
CA MET A 66 10.31 -7.27 -7.79
C MET A 66 11.55 -6.78 -7.07
N ASN A 67 12.10 -5.66 -7.55
CA ASN A 67 13.20 -4.97 -6.90
C ASN A 67 12.69 -3.67 -6.29
N LEU A 68 13.21 -3.31 -5.11
CA LEU A 68 12.93 -2.04 -4.45
C LEU A 68 14.11 -1.61 -3.58
N ASN A 69 14.18 -0.33 -3.30
CA ASN A 69 15.19 0.23 -2.41
C ASN A 69 14.70 0.17 -0.95
N SER A 70 15.65 0.20 -0.01
CA SER A 70 15.32 0.37 1.41
C SER A 70 14.52 1.66 1.59
N ASP A 71 13.57 1.64 2.54
CA ASP A 71 12.62 2.71 2.82
C ASP A 71 11.70 3.07 1.64
N GLY A 72 11.68 2.22 0.59
CA GLY A 72 10.83 2.34 -0.60
C GLY A 72 9.69 1.34 -0.64
N SER A 73 8.74 1.60 -1.53
CA SER A 73 7.64 0.68 -1.85
C SER A 73 7.52 0.50 -3.35
N ASN A 74 7.03 -0.66 -3.76
CA ASN A 74 6.78 -0.98 -5.16
C ASN A 74 5.54 -1.87 -5.28
N GLU A 75 4.91 -1.86 -6.44
CA GLU A 75 3.75 -2.69 -6.75
C GLU A 75 3.94 -3.41 -8.09
N LEU A 76 3.61 -4.70 -8.09
CA LEU A 76 3.55 -5.53 -9.28
C LEU A 76 2.10 -5.91 -9.52
N LYS A 77 1.61 -5.67 -10.75
CA LYS A 77 0.28 -6.09 -11.18
C LYS A 77 0.39 -6.93 -12.45
N ILE A 78 -0.28 -8.06 -12.46
CA ILE A 78 -0.46 -8.88 -13.65
C ILE A 78 -1.90 -9.38 -13.68
N GLY A 79 -2.59 -9.13 -14.79
CA GLY A 79 -4.00 -9.49 -14.88
C GLY A 79 -4.60 -9.13 -16.22
N THR A 80 -5.89 -9.42 -16.33
CA THR A 80 -6.74 -9.11 -17.48
C THR A 80 -7.92 -8.29 -17.03
N ARG A 81 -8.28 -7.29 -17.82
CA ARG A 81 -9.50 -6.52 -17.61
C ARG A 81 -10.64 -7.21 -18.34
N VAL A 82 -11.68 -7.57 -17.60
CA VAL A 82 -12.83 -8.30 -18.12
C VAL A 82 -14.06 -7.41 -18.04
N PRO A 83 -14.74 -7.13 -19.17
CA PRO A 83 -16.02 -6.44 -19.17
C PRO A 83 -17.11 -7.40 -18.64
N VAL A 84 -17.84 -6.97 -17.63
CA VAL A 84 -18.98 -7.68 -17.05
C VAL A 84 -20.22 -6.82 -17.24
N GLU A 85 -21.27 -7.39 -17.81
CA GLU A 85 -22.55 -6.70 -17.97
C GLU A 85 -23.30 -6.65 -16.63
N SER A 86 -23.78 -5.48 -16.28
CA SER A 86 -24.65 -5.29 -15.12
C SER A 86 -26.12 -5.65 -15.49
N LYS A 87 -26.97 -5.86 -14.47
CA LYS A 87 -28.41 -6.11 -14.69
C LYS A 87 -29.15 -4.98 -15.43
N GLN A 88 -28.53 -3.83 -15.58
CA GLN A 88 -29.07 -2.65 -16.26
C GLN A 88 -28.54 -2.50 -17.70
N GLY A 89 -27.76 -3.48 -18.20
CA GLY A 89 -27.17 -3.43 -19.55
C GLY A 89 -25.91 -2.54 -19.65
N GLU A 90 -25.37 -2.08 -18.53
CA GLU A 90 -24.13 -1.33 -18.49
C GLU A 90 -22.93 -2.27 -18.32
N PHE A 91 -21.84 -2.01 -19.05
CA PHE A 91 -20.62 -2.78 -18.91
C PHE A 91 -19.71 -2.16 -17.84
N GLN A 92 -19.31 -2.96 -16.86
CA GLN A 92 -18.31 -2.62 -15.87
C GLN A 92 -17.06 -3.45 -16.13
N ASN A 93 -15.91 -2.79 -16.18
CA ASN A 93 -14.62 -3.47 -16.29
C ASN A 93 -14.12 -3.91 -14.91
N ILE A 94 -13.82 -5.20 -14.77
CA ILE A 94 -13.26 -5.79 -13.56
C ILE A 94 -11.84 -6.25 -13.86
N ASP A 95 -10.88 -5.79 -13.04
CA ASP A 95 -9.50 -6.27 -13.13
C ASP A 95 -9.38 -7.61 -12.40
N VAL A 96 -8.90 -8.64 -13.11
CA VAL A 96 -8.74 -10.01 -12.61
C VAL A 96 -7.29 -10.43 -12.75
N GLY A 97 -6.67 -10.91 -11.68
CA GLY A 97 -5.28 -11.33 -11.70
C GLY A 97 -4.62 -11.25 -10.33
N THR A 98 -3.34 -10.90 -10.32
CA THR A 98 -2.53 -10.79 -9.10
C THR A 98 -1.95 -9.38 -8.99
N SER A 99 -2.11 -8.77 -7.81
CA SER A 99 -1.45 -7.52 -7.41
C SER A 99 -0.68 -7.78 -6.13
N ILE A 100 0.61 -7.40 -6.10
CA ILE A 100 1.46 -7.52 -4.92
C ILE A 100 2.11 -6.16 -4.69
N TRP A 101 1.73 -5.50 -3.62
CA TRP A 101 2.39 -4.29 -3.12
C TRP A 101 3.31 -4.66 -1.96
N SER A 102 4.51 -4.07 -1.94
CA SER A 102 5.48 -4.30 -0.87
C SER A 102 6.25 -3.05 -0.51
N LYS A 103 6.59 -2.95 0.78
CA LYS A 103 7.46 -1.93 1.34
C LYS A 103 8.53 -2.60 2.19
N VAL A 104 9.77 -2.15 2.04
CA VAL A 104 10.92 -2.60 2.84
C VAL A 104 11.44 -1.43 3.64
N GLU A 105 11.56 -1.59 4.95
CA GLU A 105 12.24 -0.65 5.84
C GLU A 105 13.39 -1.35 6.54
N GLU A 106 14.56 -0.74 6.53
CA GLU A 106 15.73 -1.24 7.25
C GLU A 106 15.84 -0.56 8.60
N ARG A 107 15.62 -1.32 9.69
CA ARG A 107 15.68 -0.83 11.06
C ARG A 107 16.71 -1.63 11.86
N ASN A 108 17.76 -0.97 12.31
CA ASN A 108 18.79 -1.58 13.18
C ASN A 108 19.36 -2.92 12.64
N GLY A 109 19.51 -3.02 11.31
CA GLY A 109 20.01 -4.23 10.66
C GLY A 109 18.95 -5.33 10.43
N ALA A 110 17.72 -5.14 10.87
CA ALA A 110 16.59 -5.99 10.55
C ALA A 110 15.80 -5.42 9.36
N ILE A 111 15.16 -6.28 8.60
CA ILE A 111 14.30 -5.92 7.49
C ILE A 111 12.84 -6.00 7.95
N ASP A 112 12.20 -4.84 8.08
CA ASP A 112 10.75 -4.75 8.29
C ASP A 112 10.07 -4.75 6.92
N LEU A 113 9.28 -5.79 6.66
CA LEU A 113 8.64 -6.04 5.38
C LEU A 113 7.12 -5.95 5.54
N SER A 114 6.51 -5.01 4.83
CA SER A 114 5.05 -4.89 4.69
C SER A 114 4.63 -5.38 3.31
N ILE A 115 3.62 -6.26 3.26
CA ILE A 115 3.11 -6.85 2.02
C ILE A 115 1.60 -6.76 1.99
N ARG A 116 1.05 -6.44 0.81
CA ARG A 116 -0.36 -6.63 0.47
C ARG A 116 -0.42 -7.39 -0.84
N ALA A 117 -1.01 -8.56 -0.82
CA ALA A 117 -1.23 -9.37 -2.02
C ALA A 117 -2.73 -9.54 -2.23
N GLU A 118 -3.15 -9.37 -3.47
CA GLU A 118 -4.52 -9.60 -3.92
C GLU A 118 -4.47 -10.52 -5.14
N ILE A 119 -5.23 -11.59 -5.07
CA ILE A 119 -5.36 -12.58 -6.14
C ILE A 119 -6.84 -12.70 -6.46
N SER A 120 -7.20 -12.45 -7.70
CA SER A 120 -8.59 -12.58 -8.16
C SER A 120 -8.67 -13.50 -9.38
N ASN A 121 -9.74 -14.26 -9.46
CA ASN A 121 -10.09 -15.07 -10.62
C ASN A 121 -11.61 -15.20 -10.74
N PHE A 122 -12.08 -15.49 -11.95
CA PHE A 122 -13.44 -15.95 -12.13
C PHE A 122 -13.54 -17.44 -11.82
N ALA A 123 -14.50 -17.80 -10.99
CA ALA A 123 -14.96 -19.18 -10.87
C ALA A 123 -16.12 -19.38 -11.82
N ASN A 124 -16.04 -20.40 -12.65
CA ASN A 124 -17.23 -20.87 -13.37
C ASN A 124 -18.12 -21.55 -12.33
N PRO A 125 -19.34 -21.04 -12.07
CA PRO A 125 -20.30 -21.80 -11.29
C PRO A 125 -20.57 -23.11 -12.03
N GLU A 126 -20.75 -24.21 -11.29
CA GLU A 126 -21.18 -25.47 -11.88
C GLU A 126 -22.43 -25.20 -12.69
N GLN A 127 -22.39 -25.53 -13.98
CA GLN A 127 -23.48 -25.26 -14.90
C GLN A 127 -24.69 -26.11 -14.50
N THR A 128 -25.63 -25.48 -13.80
CA THR A 128 -26.95 -26.06 -13.64
C THR A 128 -27.75 -25.73 -14.95
N PRO A 129 -28.21 -26.71 -15.73
CA PRO A 129 -28.92 -26.44 -16.95
C PRO A 129 -30.14 -25.54 -16.69
N GLY A 130 -30.22 -24.41 -17.41
CA GLY A 130 -31.39 -23.54 -17.40
C GLY A 130 -31.27 -22.24 -16.62
N HIS A 131 -30.13 -21.92 -16.05
CA HIS A 131 -29.88 -20.61 -15.43
C HIS A 131 -28.65 -19.95 -16.05
N ASP A 132 -28.81 -18.76 -16.59
CA ASP A 132 -27.72 -17.86 -16.93
C ASP A 132 -27.06 -17.38 -15.61
N MET A 133 -26.04 -18.11 -15.15
CA MET A 133 -25.33 -17.75 -13.94
C MET A 133 -24.25 -16.73 -14.28
N LEU A 134 -24.30 -15.57 -13.63
CA LEU A 134 -23.26 -14.56 -13.70
C LEU A 134 -21.94 -15.16 -13.18
N PRO A 135 -20.80 -14.83 -13.81
CA PRO A 135 -19.52 -15.31 -13.36
C PRO A 135 -19.23 -14.84 -11.92
N LEU A 136 -18.83 -15.75 -11.07
CA LEU A 136 -18.49 -15.45 -9.68
C LEU A 136 -17.03 -14.96 -9.60
N LEU A 137 -16.83 -13.71 -9.18
CA LEU A 137 -15.50 -13.20 -8.90
C LEU A 137 -15.04 -13.73 -7.53
N ARG A 138 -13.98 -14.51 -7.52
CA ARG A 138 -13.26 -14.90 -6.29
C ARG A 138 -12.09 -13.96 -6.08
N GLN A 139 -11.93 -13.47 -4.86
CA GLN A 139 -10.89 -12.55 -4.48
C GLN A 139 -10.27 -12.96 -3.15
N LEU A 140 -8.95 -13.14 -3.15
CA LEU A 140 -8.15 -13.44 -1.99
C LEU A 140 -7.26 -12.24 -1.69
N LYS A 141 -7.29 -11.76 -0.43
CA LYS A 141 -6.44 -10.65 0.04
C LYS A 141 -5.64 -11.09 1.26
N ILE A 142 -4.32 -10.86 1.19
CA ILE A 142 -3.40 -11.08 2.30
C ILE A 142 -2.73 -9.74 2.59
N SER A 143 -2.78 -9.27 3.85
CA SER A 143 -2.03 -8.10 4.32
C SER A 143 -1.25 -8.50 5.55
N ALA A 144 0.06 -8.33 5.52
CA ALA A 144 0.95 -8.73 6.61
C ALA A 144 2.12 -7.77 6.75
N GLY A 145 2.59 -7.59 8.00
CA GLY A 145 3.84 -6.96 8.35
C GLY A 145 4.69 -7.96 9.14
N THR A 146 5.97 -8.08 8.80
CA THR A 146 6.83 -9.08 9.41
C THR A 146 8.30 -8.69 9.33
N LEU A 147 9.12 -9.23 10.24
CA LEU A 147 10.57 -9.10 10.16
C LEU A 147 11.13 -10.22 9.27
N ALA A 148 11.79 -9.82 8.20
CA ALA A 148 12.39 -10.74 7.24
C ALA A 148 13.87 -10.97 7.55
N VAL A 149 14.30 -12.22 7.38
CA VAL A 149 15.71 -12.60 7.39
C VAL A 149 16.18 -12.74 5.95
N VAL A 150 17.20 -11.95 5.57
CA VAL A 150 17.75 -11.95 4.23
C VAL A 150 18.20 -13.36 3.83
N GLY A 151 17.82 -13.80 2.64
CA GLY A 151 18.17 -15.10 2.05
C GLY A 151 17.35 -16.30 2.58
N LYS A 152 16.41 -16.08 3.52
CA LYS A 152 15.59 -17.19 4.01
C LYS A 152 14.15 -17.09 3.53
N PRO A 153 13.55 -18.18 3.04
CA PRO A 153 12.14 -18.22 2.71
C PRO A 153 11.29 -18.10 4.00
N MET A 154 10.20 -17.35 3.90
CA MET A 154 9.25 -17.19 4.99
C MET A 154 7.82 -17.18 4.47
N VAL A 155 6.92 -17.81 5.21
CA VAL A 155 5.48 -17.72 4.93
C VAL A 155 4.96 -16.43 5.53
N VAL A 156 4.38 -15.60 4.68
CA VAL A 156 3.81 -14.30 5.05
C VAL A 156 2.38 -14.44 5.54
N GLY A 157 1.64 -15.34 4.90
CA GLY A 157 0.24 -15.59 5.24
C GLY A 157 -0.26 -16.84 4.55
N SER A 158 -1.31 -17.41 5.13
CA SER A 158 -2.01 -18.56 4.60
C SER A 158 -3.49 -18.38 4.84
N VAL A 159 -4.31 -18.80 3.89
CA VAL A 159 -5.77 -18.69 3.99
C VAL A 159 -6.43 -19.87 3.30
N ASP A 160 -7.43 -20.43 3.95
CA ASP A 160 -8.23 -21.53 3.42
C ASP A 160 -9.31 -20.99 2.48
N ASP A 161 -9.54 -21.67 1.36
CA ASP A 161 -10.66 -21.37 0.50
C ASP A 161 -11.95 -21.91 1.14
N PRO A 162 -12.92 -21.06 1.51
CA PRO A 162 -14.14 -21.51 2.20
C PRO A 162 -15.02 -22.43 1.34
N ASN A 163 -14.79 -22.48 0.03
CA ASN A 163 -15.60 -23.24 -0.92
C ASN A 163 -14.91 -24.50 -1.43
N SER A 164 -13.69 -24.77 -0.98
CA SER A 164 -12.94 -25.97 -1.39
C SER A 164 -11.98 -26.42 -0.27
N LYS A 165 -11.31 -27.56 -0.46
CA LYS A 165 -10.25 -28.05 0.45
C LYS A 165 -8.89 -27.39 0.19
N ARG A 166 -8.89 -26.28 -0.55
CA ARG A 166 -7.67 -25.64 -0.96
C ARG A 166 -7.25 -24.57 0.03
N GLN A 167 -5.96 -24.44 0.20
CA GLN A 167 -5.32 -23.40 0.99
C GLN A 167 -4.39 -22.59 0.07
N PHE A 168 -4.42 -21.27 0.19
CA PHE A 168 -3.47 -20.41 -0.47
C PHE A 168 -2.42 -19.92 0.54
N GLN A 169 -1.16 -20.01 0.16
CA GLN A 169 -0.03 -19.60 0.99
C GLN A 169 0.85 -18.63 0.21
N LEU A 170 1.13 -17.48 0.83
CA LEU A 170 2.09 -16.51 0.31
C LEU A 170 3.43 -16.69 1.03
N GLU A 171 4.47 -16.99 0.25
CA GLU A 171 5.84 -17.15 0.71
C GLU A 171 6.71 -16.08 0.07
N VAL A 172 7.72 -15.56 0.77
CA VAL A 172 8.66 -14.56 0.24
C VAL A 172 10.09 -14.89 0.64
N ILE A 173 11.02 -14.57 -0.26
CA ILE A 173 12.45 -14.55 0.00
C ILE A 173 12.93 -13.12 -0.27
N VAL A 174 13.65 -12.52 0.69
CA VAL A 174 14.27 -11.19 0.57
C VAL A 174 15.75 -11.38 0.30
N THR A 175 16.24 -10.84 -0.79
CA THR A 175 17.66 -10.89 -1.17
C THR A 175 18.21 -9.46 -1.26
N LYS A 176 19.32 -9.19 -0.54
CA LYS A 176 20.01 -7.90 -0.66
C LYS A 176 20.86 -7.91 -1.94
N LEU A 177 20.64 -6.90 -2.78
CA LEU A 177 21.43 -6.70 -3.99
C LEU A 177 22.74 -5.97 -3.66
N LYS A 178 23.81 -6.30 -4.35
CA LYS A 178 25.13 -5.68 -4.18
C LYS A 178 25.27 -4.46 -5.08
#